data_fb961d580948cba61f961ca94f50e03a
#
_entry.id   fb961d580948cba61f961ca94f50e03a
#
_cell.length_a   1.000
_cell.length_b   1.000
_cell.length_c   1.000
_cell.angle_alpha   90.00
_cell.angle_beta   90.00
_cell.angle_gamma   90.00
#
_symmetry.space_group_name_H-M   'P 1'
#
loop_
_entity.id
_entity.type
_entity.pdbx_description
1 polymer ?
#
loop_
_entity_poly.entity_id
_entity_poly.type
_entity_poly.pdbx_seq_one_letter_code
_entity_poly.pdbx_strand_id
1 'polypeptide(L)'
;MNTIKYLTIIILAFLFVQCCEKNIQGNEKRITIDLEERTETSVFDLTDSITVVPLHTSDSCLIATINQIEKKKDTLYIYDMQQSAFLCFKTNGSYLFRISDKGNGPEEYQHIEHFSVSETGEIFLLEPWGNIYQYSNKGVFKQKIKLLHVLESYNEIYVRGNSIIIISVSGDILYYSLSDGTYQCFHLYERMNAFFPIKRTSIYNDSIMNVSLFDNQIYKITQEGLIPSWSWDFKDNNNSEQNIKKLTSRITYNPNDKSVLTDYVGKGKPLKQFIYTSCESNRFKIALMEYNNSFLHVFHDKMKHKNWVFKRTKENTIFHTCTYTDNTFIYYDQPFTRGWRNLTCITEEILGDKYNVYTNLKNDSDSNPTVILFHLKE
;
A
#
# COMPACT_ATOMS: atom_id res chain seq x y z
N MET A 1 -16.64 -35.03 53.38
CA MET A 1 -17.58 -33.98 52.85
C MET A 1 -16.91 -32.74 52.29
N ASN A 2 -15.63 -32.49 52.61
CA ASN A 2 -14.91 -31.30 52.10
C ASN A 2 -14.20 -31.50 50.74
N THR A 3 -13.83 -32.72 50.39
CA THR A 3 -13.14 -33.04 49.13
C THR A 3 -14.03 -32.92 47.88
N ILE A 4 -15.34 -33.18 48.03
CA ILE A 4 -16.29 -33.07 46.93
C ILE A 4 -16.60 -31.58 46.58
N LYS A 5 -16.54 -30.69 47.55
CA LYS A 5 -16.75 -29.24 47.33
C LYS A 5 -15.59 -28.58 46.52
N TYR A 6 -14.35 -29.02 46.73
CA TYR A 6 -13.20 -28.52 45.97
C TYR A 6 -13.18 -29.06 44.54
N LEU A 7 -13.67 -30.27 44.32
CA LEU A 7 -13.73 -30.85 42.97
C LEU A 7 -14.80 -30.12 42.10
N THR A 8 -15.90 -29.73 42.72
CA THR A 8 -16.97 -28.98 42.03
C THR A 8 -16.53 -27.55 41.70
N ILE A 9 -15.77 -26.89 42.52
CA ILE A 9 -15.22 -25.54 42.28
C ILE A 9 -14.16 -25.56 41.16
N ILE A 10 -13.33 -26.59 41.09
CA ILE A 10 -12.32 -26.75 40.04
C ILE A 10 -12.98 -27.04 38.69
N ILE A 11 -14.05 -27.84 38.65
CA ILE A 11 -14.79 -28.12 37.41
C ILE A 11 -15.56 -26.87 36.94
N LEU A 12 -16.13 -26.05 37.86
CA LEU A 12 -16.71 -24.77 37.48
C LEU A 12 -15.69 -23.76 36.99
N ALA A 13 -14.49 -23.73 37.55
CA ALA A 13 -13.40 -22.85 37.06
C ALA A 13 -12.90 -23.25 35.66
N PHE A 14 -12.91 -24.57 35.33
CA PHE A 14 -12.57 -25.04 33.99
C PHE A 14 -13.66 -24.73 32.93
N LEU A 15 -14.93 -24.58 33.34
CA LEU A 15 -16.02 -24.22 32.44
C LEU A 15 -16.04 -22.70 32.12
N PHE A 16 -15.37 -21.87 32.89
CA PHE A 16 -15.27 -20.42 32.61
C PHE A 16 -14.04 -20.04 31.76
N VAL A 17 -13.10 -20.97 31.49
CA VAL A 17 -11.95 -20.73 30.62
C VAL A 17 -12.24 -21.08 29.14
N GLN A 18 -13.39 -21.76 28.87
CA GLN A 18 -13.85 -22.00 27.50
C GLN A 18 -14.99 -21.02 27.14
N CYS A 19 -14.71 -19.76 26.98
CA CYS A 19 -15.50 -18.88 26.13
C CYS A 19 -14.94 -17.46 26.22
N CYS A 20 -13.87 -17.22 25.52
CA CYS A 20 -13.56 -15.88 25.00
C CYS A 20 -12.80 -15.98 23.68
N GLU A 21 -13.15 -16.95 22.81
CA GLU A 21 -13.19 -16.62 21.41
C GLU A 21 -14.37 -15.67 21.24
N LYS A 22 -14.11 -14.39 21.36
CA LYS A 22 -15.00 -13.38 20.81
C LYS A 22 -15.07 -13.65 19.32
N ASN A 23 -16.06 -14.43 18.91
CA ASN A 23 -16.66 -14.33 17.59
C ASN A 23 -17.13 -12.88 17.46
N ILE A 24 -16.24 -12.01 17.03
CA ILE A 24 -16.58 -10.71 16.45
C ILE A 24 -17.18 -11.07 15.08
N GLN A 25 -18.41 -11.61 15.09
CA GLN A 25 -19.29 -11.56 13.94
C GLN A 25 -19.72 -10.09 13.78
N GLY A 26 -18.80 -9.25 13.35
CA GLY A 26 -19.14 -8.04 12.63
C GLY A 26 -19.85 -8.51 11.35
N ASN A 27 -20.89 -7.80 10.93
CA ASN A 27 -21.52 -7.96 9.62
C ASN A 27 -20.45 -7.64 8.55
N GLU A 28 -19.55 -8.58 8.28
CA GLU A 28 -18.49 -8.43 7.28
C GLU A 28 -19.15 -8.30 5.92
N LYS A 29 -19.04 -7.10 5.36
CA LYS A 29 -19.58 -6.84 4.03
C LYS A 29 -18.73 -7.59 3.00
N ARG A 30 -19.25 -8.74 2.55
CA ARG A 30 -18.63 -9.53 1.48
C ARG A 30 -19.02 -8.95 0.11
N ILE A 31 -18.04 -8.79 -0.77
CA ILE A 31 -18.22 -8.26 -2.13
C ILE A 31 -17.94 -9.39 -3.11
N THR A 32 -19.00 -9.90 -3.70
CA THR A 32 -18.91 -11.02 -4.65
C THR A 32 -18.59 -10.51 -6.06
N ILE A 33 -17.55 -11.04 -6.66
CA ILE A 33 -17.05 -10.71 -7.99
C ILE A 33 -16.91 -12.00 -8.82
N ASP A 34 -17.41 -11.97 -10.02
CA ASP A 34 -17.12 -12.99 -11.02
C ASP A 34 -15.89 -12.60 -11.84
N LEU A 35 -14.78 -13.31 -11.62
CA LEU A 35 -13.54 -13.01 -12.33
C LEU A 35 -13.57 -13.43 -13.81
N GLU A 36 -14.54 -14.23 -14.25
CA GLU A 36 -14.70 -14.61 -15.65
C GLU A 36 -15.57 -13.62 -16.42
N GLU A 37 -16.42 -12.89 -15.74
CA GLU A 37 -17.25 -11.85 -16.35
C GLU A 37 -16.43 -10.59 -16.61
N ARG A 38 -15.80 -10.54 -17.81
CA ARG A 38 -14.99 -9.39 -18.23
C ARG A 38 -15.88 -8.24 -18.69
N THR A 39 -15.47 -7.04 -18.30
CA THR A 39 -16.14 -5.80 -18.69
C THR A 39 -15.25 -4.98 -19.62
N GLU A 40 -15.82 -4.52 -20.68
CA GLU A 40 -15.20 -3.48 -21.51
C GLU A 40 -15.30 -2.14 -20.76
N THR A 41 -14.16 -1.62 -20.30
CA THR A 41 -14.09 -0.50 -19.38
C THR A 41 -13.23 0.61 -19.98
N SER A 42 -13.74 1.82 -20.02
CA SER A 42 -12.94 3.02 -20.35
C SER A 42 -12.29 3.58 -19.10
N VAL A 43 -11.11 4.20 -19.23
CA VAL A 43 -10.48 4.96 -18.13
C VAL A 43 -11.44 6.06 -17.65
N PHE A 44 -12.22 6.64 -18.54
CA PHE A 44 -13.22 7.69 -18.23
C PHE A 44 -14.47 7.16 -17.50
N ASP A 45 -14.69 5.84 -17.46
CA ASP A 45 -15.70 5.26 -16.58
C ASP A 45 -15.30 5.35 -15.11
N LEU A 46 -13.99 5.34 -14.84
CA LEU A 46 -13.40 5.25 -13.51
C LEU A 46 -12.89 6.59 -12.98
N THR A 47 -12.51 7.52 -13.87
CA THR A 47 -11.88 8.79 -13.50
C THR A 47 -12.78 9.99 -13.85
N ASP A 48 -12.72 11.02 -12.99
CA ASP A 48 -13.35 12.32 -13.27
C ASP A 48 -12.43 13.22 -14.12
N SER A 49 -11.14 13.13 -13.87
CA SER A 49 -10.15 13.91 -14.62
C SER A 49 -8.78 13.22 -14.64
N ILE A 50 -7.98 13.62 -15.64
CA ILE A 50 -6.58 13.19 -15.76
C ILE A 50 -5.72 14.44 -15.87
N THR A 51 -4.72 14.56 -14.98
CA THR A 51 -3.84 15.73 -14.92
C THR A 51 -2.43 15.34 -15.29
N VAL A 52 -1.81 16.06 -16.21
CA VAL A 52 -0.39 15.99 -16.55
C VAL A 52 0.34 17.02 -15.72
N VAL A 53 1.33 16.59 -14.97
CA VAL A 53 2.13 17.43 -14.05
C VAL A 53 3.60 17.37 -14.47
N PRO A 54 4.06 18.28 -15.31
CA PRO A 54 5.49 18.47 -15.55
C PRO A 54 6.15 18.99 -14.27
N LEU A 55 7.04 18.21 -13.68
CA LEU A 55 7.76 18.68 -12.50
C LEU A 55 8.81 19.69 -12.89
N HIS A 56 8.85 20.82 -12.16
CA HIS A 56 9.86 21.85 -12.37
C HIS A 56 11.28 21.24 -12.33
N THR A 57 12.11 21.62 -13.30
CA THR A 57 13.48 21.13 -13.42
C THR A 57 14.46 22.27 -13.14
N SER A 58 15.36 22.05 -12.19
CA SER A 58 16.52 22.89 -11.90
C SER A 58 17.53 22.08 -11.09
N ASP A 59 18.77 22.53 -10.98
CA ASP A 59 19.83 21.85 -10.22
C ASP A 59 19.43 21.57 -8.77
N SER A 60 18.59 22.41 -8.17
CA SER A 60 18.13 22.26 -6.78
C SER A 60 17.06 21.18 -6.59
N CYS A 61 16.37 20.76 -7.65
CA CYS A 61 15.24 19.83 -7.56
C CYS A 61 15.28 18.71 -8.59
N LEU A 62 16.43 18.43 -9.17
CA LEU A 62 16.59 17.33 -10.13
C LEU A 62 16.32 15.99 -9.43
N ILE A 63 15.54 15.13 -10.07
CA ILE A 63 15.16 13.80 -9.60
C ILE A 63 15.93 12.77 -10.42
N ALA A 64 16.70 11.93 -9.75
CA ALA A 64 17.38 10.81 -10.40
C ALA A 64 16.46 9.58 -10.50
N THR A 65 15.71 9.29 -9.43
CA THR A 65 14.77 8.18 -9.43
C THR A 65 13.63 8.40 -8.43
N ILE A 66 12.40 8.07 -8.81
CA ILE A 66 11.27 8.08 -7.89
C ILE A 66 11.12 6.68 -7.29
N ASN A 67 11.42 6.52 -6.02
CA ASN A 67 11.23 5.27 -5.30
C ASN A 67 9.86 5.19 -4.64
N GLN A 68 9.44 6.29 -4.04
CA GLN A 68 8.12 6.42 -3.46
C GLN A 68 7.56 7.80 -3.81
N ILE A 69 6.28 7.85 -4.15
CA ILE A 69 5.54 9.08 -4.39
C ILE A 69 4.21 9.00 -3.65
N GLU A 70 3.83 10.08 -2.97
CA GLU A 70 2.53 10.27 -2.37
C GLU A 70 1.94 11.61 -2.80
N LYS A 71 0.63 11.65 -3.02
CA LYS A 71 -0.12 12.88 -3.19
C LYS A 71 -0.92 13.13 -1.92
N LYS A 72 -0.88 14.34 -1.41
CA LYS A 72 -1.78 14.79 -0.37
C LYS A 72 -2.27 16.19 -0.68
N LYS A 73 -3.57 16.34 -0.84
CA LYS A 73 -4.19 17.59 -1.31
C LYS A 73 -3.54 18.07 -2.61
N ASP A 74 -2.93 19.24 -2.60
CA ASP A 74 -2.26 19.89 -3.74
C ASP A 74 -0.74 19.68 -3.78
N THR A 75 -0.22 18.74 -3.00
CA THR A 75 1.23 18.49 -2.87
C THR A 75 1.58 17.05 -3.26
N LEU A 76 2.66 16.93 -4.02
CA LEU A 76 3.35 15.68 -4.35
C LEU A 76 4.61 15.59 -3.48
N TYR A 77 4.77 14.45 -2.81
CA TYR A 77 5.90 14.12 -1.97
C TYR A 77 6.65 12.96 -2.62
N ILE A 78 7.94 13.15 -2.88
CA ILE A 78 8.75 12.22 -3.66
C ILE A 78 10.01 11.87 -2.87
N TYR A 79 10.30 10.58 -2.75
CA TYR A 79 11.58 10.10 -2.26
C TYR A 79 12.41 9.56 -3.41
N ASP A 80 13.61 10.15 -3.56
CA ASP A 80 14.66 9.74 -4.47
C ASP A 80 15.74 9.00 -3.69
N MET A 81 15.74 7.67 -3.77
CA MET A 81 16.70 6.82 -3.06
C MET A 81 18.12 7.02 -3.60
N GLN A 82 18.30 7.24 -4.89
CA GLN A 82 19.62 7.38 -5.49
C GLN A 82 20.35 8.60 -4.96
N GLN A 83 19.64 9.70 -4.77
CA GLN A 83 20.17 10.92 -4.18
C GLN A 83 20.00 10.96 -2.65
N SER A 84 19.29 10.00 -2.07
CA SER A 84 18.87 10.02 -0.66
C SER A 84 18.19 11.34 -0.31
N ALA A 85 17.30 11.81 -1.16
CA ALA A 85 16.64 13.10 -1.06
C ALA A 85 15.11 12.96 -1.08
N PHE A 86 14.47 13.79 -0.30
CA PHE A 86 13.02 13.92 -0.27
C PHE A 86 12.65 15.28 -0.87
N LEU A 87 11.79 15.27 -1.89
CA LEU A 87 11.43 16.46 -2.66
C LEU A 87 9.93 16.69 -2.60
N CYS A 88 9.53 17.95 -2.53
CA CYS A 88 8.15 18.36 -2.54
C CYS A 88 7.84 19.27 -3.70
N PHE A 89 6.73 18.98 -4.38
CA PHE A 89 6.19 19.78 -5.48
C PHE A 89 4.70 20.01 -5.26
N LYS A 90 4.16 21.10 -5.84
CA LYS A 90 2.72 21.23 -5.99
C LYS A 90 2.20 20.32 -7.10
N THR A 91 0.91 20.02 -7.08
CA THR A 91 0.25 19.26 -8.17
C THR A 91 0.18 20.03 -9.51
N ASN A 92 0.63 21.29 -9.54
CA ASN A 92 0.87 22.03 -10.79
C ASN A 92 2.33 21.93 -11.28
N GLY A 93 3.18 21.13 -10.60
CA GLY A 93 4.58 20.93 -10.93
C GLY A 93 5.57 21.89 -10.27
N SER A 94 5.11 22.93 -9.59
CA SER A 94 6.00 23.92 -8.95
C SER A 94 6.78 23.29 -7.79
N TYR A 95 8.09 23.47 -7.77
CA TYR A 95 8.96 23.03 -6.69
C TYR A 95 8.69 23.80 -5.39
N LEU A 96 8.73 23.11 -4.26
CA LEU A 96 8.51 23.69 -2.93
C LEU A 96 9.81 23.66 -2.11
N PHE A 97 10.34 22.48 -1.81
CA PHE A 97 11.55 22.31 -1.01
C PHE A 97 12.13 20.90 -1.17
N ARG A 98 13.36 20.74 -0.70
CA ARG A 98 14.10 19.48 -0.64
C ARG A 98 14.63 19.26 0.78
N ILE A 99 14.57 18.01 1.26
CA ILE A 99 15.28 17.51 2.43
C ILE A 99 16.36 16.57 1.92
N SER A 100 17.62 16.82 2.28
CA SER A 100 18.77 16.01 1.85
C SER A 100 19.81 15.88 2.97
N ASP A 101 19.32 15.77 4.21
CA ASP A 101 20.12 15.74 5.43
C ASP A 101 20.72 14.35 5.66
N LYS A 102 21.44 13.84 4.64
CA LYS A 102 22.13 12.56 4.72
C LYS A 102 23.50 12.73 5.36
N GLY A 103 23.75 12.01 6.47
CA GLY A 103 25.02 12.08 7.17
C GLY A 103 25.03 11.29 8.48
N ASN A 104 26.00 11.60 9.37
CA ASN A 104 26.17 10.96 10.66
C ASN A 104 25.85 11.87 11.85
N GLY A 105 25.34 13.05 11.60
CA GLY A 105 24.93 13.98 12.63
C GLY A 105 23.65 13.55 13.37
N PRO A 106 23.33 14.19 14.48
CA PRO A 106 22.19 13.81 15.31
C PRO A 106 20.83 14.00 14.62
N GLU A 107 20.76 14.90 13.65
CA GLU A 107 19.57 15.24 12.87
C GLU A 107 19.62 14.63 11.46
N GLU A 108 20.71 13.95 11.12
CA GLU A 108 20.97 13.40 9.80
C GLU A 108 20.57 11.92 9.74
N TYR A 109 20.02 11.50 8.59
CA TYR A 109 19.70 10.11 8.30
C TYR A 109 20.76 9.48 7.39
N GLN A 110 20.91 8.17 7.45
CA GLN A 110 21.82 7.43 6.57
C GLN A 110 21.10 6.81 5.38
N HIS A 111 19.94 6.22 5.62
CA HIS A 111 19.14 5.55 4.62
C HIS A 111 17.66 5.66 4.98
N ILE A 112 16.83 5.99 4.02
CA ILE A 112 15.37 6.01 4.19
C ILE A 112 14.76 4.81 3.48
N GLU A 113 13.99 4.03 4.22
CA GLU A 113 13.26 2.87 3.71
C GLU A 113 11.88 3.27 3.20
N HIS A 114 11.19 4.08 3.96
CA HIS A 114 9.82 4.52 3.64
C HIS A 114 9.53 5.88 4.27
N PHE A 115 8.55 6.58 3.74
CA PHE A 115 8.05 7.80 4.36
C PHE A 115 6.52 7.81 4.47
N SER A 116 6.00 8.67 5.34
CA SER A 116 4.58 9.00 5.41
C SER A 116 4.38 10.47 5.69
N VAL A 117 3.27 11.01 5.20
CA VAL A 117 2.87 12.39 5.41
C VAL A 117 1.60 12.45 6.25
N SER A 118 1.61 13.23 7.33
CA SER A 118 0.45 13.44 8.21
C SER A 118 -0.63 14.29 7.53
N GLU A 119 -1.82 14.39 8.13
CA GLU A 119 -2.91 15.25 7.64
C GLU A 119 -2.54 16.74 7.61
N THR A 120 -1.61 17.16 8.47
CA THR A 120 -1.10 18.53 8.54
C THR A 120 0.07 18.78 7.60
N GLY A 121 0.51 17.76 6.86
CA GLY A 121 1.64 17.84 5.92
C GLY A 121 3.01 17.64 6.57
N GLU A 122 3.07 17.22 7.85
CA GLU A 122 4.33 16.86 8.47
C GLU A 122 4.88 15.56 7.88
N ILE A 123 6.18 15.48 7.71
CA ILE A 123 6.88 14.42 7.00
C ILE A 123 7.60 13.54 8.01
N PHE A 124 7.43 12.22 7.88
CA PHE A 124 8.08 11.23 8.72
C PHE A 124 8.89 10.29 7.82
N LEU A 125 10.20 10.34 7.95
CA LEU A 125 11.14 9.50 7.22
C LEU A 125 11.60 8.35 8.12
N LEU A 126 11.42 7.10 7.67
CA LEU A 126 11.74 5.88 8.41
C LEU A 126 13.06 5.28 7.93
N GLU A 127 14.00 5.03 8.84
CA GLU A 127 15.16 4.19 8.60
C GLU A 127 14.85 2.70 8.87
N PRO A 128 15.52 1.75 8.16
CA PRO A 128 15.23 0.31 8.28
C PRO A 128 15.55 -0.28 9.66
N TRP A 129 16.27 0.44 10.52
CA TRP A 129 16.60 0.02 11.91
C TRP A 129 15.83 0.79 12.99
N GLY A 130 14.75 1.52 12.62
CA GLY A 130 13.79 2.07 13.58
C GLY A 130 14.04 3.49 14.04
N ASN A 131 14.86 4.28 13.35
CA ASN A 131 14.86 5.73 13.53
C ASN A 131 13.80 6.36 12.64
N ILE A 132 13.08 7.34 13.16
CA ILE A 132 12.11 8.15 12.43
C ILE A 132 12.52 9.61 12.56
N TYR A 133 12.65 10.29 11.43
CA TYR A 133 12.95 11.72 11.39
C TYR A 133 11.68 12.48 11.03
N GLN A 134 11.23 13.36 11.92
CA GLN A 134 10.06 14.19 11.71
C GLN A 134 10.48 15.57 11.23
N TYR A 135 9.85 16.02 10.14
CA TYR A 135 9.99 17.35 9.59
C TYR A 135 8.65 18.05 9.55
N SER A 136 8.69 19.38 9.58
CA SER A 136 7.50 20.21 9.34
C SER A 136 7.03 20.10 7.88
N ASN A 137 5.86 20.65 7.61
CA ASN A 137 5.32 20.78 6.24
C ASN A 137 6.11 21.78 5.35
N LYS A 138 7.20 22.35 5.85
CA LYS A 138 8.15 23.19 5.12
C LYS A 138 9.53 22.56 5.03
N GLY A 139 9.68 21.29 5.43
CA GLY A 139 10.95 20.57 5.37
C GLY A 139 11.94 20.94 6.49
N VAL A 140 11.49 21.58 7.57
CA VAL A 140 12.35 21.90 8.71
C VAL A 140 12.33 20.75 9.70
N PHE A 141 13.50 20.24 10.11
CA PHE A 141 13.65 19.20 11.11
C PHE A 141 12.98 19.58 12.44
N LYS A 142 12.29 18.63 13.05
CA LYS A 142 11.60 18.78 14.32
C LYS A 142 12.18 17.90 15.41
N GLN A 143 12.24 16.59 15.15
CA GLN A 143 12.74 15.62 16.12
C GLN A 143 13.13 14.28 15.46
N LYS A 144 13.89 13.50 16.20
CA LYS A 144 14.21 12.11 15.92
C LYS A 144 13.56 11.20 16.96
N ILE A 145 12.73 10.26 16.51
CA ILE A 145 12.10 9.24 17.36
C ILE A 145 12.91 7.95 17.18
N LYS A 146 13.26 7.29 18.28
CA LYS A 146 14.08 6.07 18.25
C LYS A 146 13.23 4.89 18.71
N LEU A 147 13.03 3.91 17.82
CA LEU A 147 12.29 2.68 18.08
C LEU A 147 13.22 1.45 17.93
N LEU A 148 14.47 1.59 18.39
CA LEU A 148 15.51 0.58 18.23
C LEU A 148 15.12 -0.72 18.94
N HIS A 149 15.30 -1.86 18.27
CA HIS A 149 15.10 -3.22 18.81
C HIS A 149 13.65 -3.58 19.20
N VAL A 150 12.66 -2.78 18.79
CA VAL A 150 11.25 -3.11 19.03
C VAL A 150 10.76 -4.13 17.98
N LEU A 151 11.16 -3.95 16.73
CA LEU A 151 10.91 -4.91 15.63
C LEU A 151 12.25 -5.44 15.07
N GLU A 152 12.20 -6.59 14.40
CA GLU A 152 13.36 -7.14 13.68
C GLU A 152 13.72 -6.33 12.43
N SER A 153 12.74 -5.67 11.82
CA SER A 153 12.91 -4.80 10.66
C SER A 153 11.83 -3.72 10.62
N TYR A 154 12.08 -2.65 9.88
CA TYR A 154 11.18 -1.50 9.75
C TYR A 154 11.03 -1.17 8.26
N ASN A 155 9.89 -1.50 7.66
CA ASN A 155 9.73 -1.42 6.21
C ASN A 155 8.73 -0.35 5.76
N GLU A 156 7.59 -0.26 6.42
CA GLU A 156 6.57 0.71 6.06
C GLU A 156 6.19 1.56 7.27
N ILE A 157 5.98 2.85 7.07
CA ILE A 157 5.47 3.77 8.08
C ILE A 157 4.20 4.43 7.58
N TYR A 158 3.22 4.57 8.47
CA TYR A 158 1.97 5.30 8.24
C TYR A 158 1.66 6.17 9.44
N VAL A 159 1.37 7.45 9.19
CA VAL A 159 1.05 8.41 10.24
C VAL A 159 -0.39 8.86 10.10
N ARG A 160 -1.17 8.70 11.17
CA ARG A 160 -2.58 9.10 11.22
C ARG A 160 -2.93 9.65 12.59
N GLY A 161 -3.48 10.88 12.60
CA GLY A 161 -3.75 11.59 13.84
C GLY A 161 -2.50 11.66 14.72
N ASN A 162 -2.59 11.13 15.93
CA ASN A 162 -1.51 11.08 16.90
C ASN A 162 -0.78 9.73 16.94
N SER A 163 -0.89 8.92 15.88
CA SER A 163 -0.33 7.57 15.86
C SER A 163 0.59 7.35 14.68
N ILE A 164 1.65 6.62 14.94
CA ILE A 164 2.54 6.05 13.92
C ILE A 164 2.31 4.53 13.90
N ILE A 165 2.10 3.99 12.72
CA ILE A 165 2.02 2.55 12.50
C ILE A 165 3.18 2.14 11.61
N ILE A 166 3.95 1.16 12.08
CA ILE A 166 5.07 0.60 11.34
C ILE A 166 4.79 -0.87 11.08
N ILE A 167 5.10 -1.31 9.88
CA ILE A 167 4.94 -2.70 9.46
C ILE A 167 6.32 -3.24 9.08
N SER A 168 6.67 -4.39 9.66
CA SER A 168 7.91 -5.10 9.36
C SER A 168 7.76 -6.00 8.12
N VAL A 169 8.89 -6.46 7.60
CA VAL A 169 8.93 -7.50 6.56
C VAL A 169 8.25 -8.79 7.01
N SER A 170 8.40 -9.17 8.27
CA SER A 170 7.79 -10.37 8.86
C SER A 170 6.28 -10.25 9.10
N GLY A 171 5.70 -9.06 8.88
CA GLY A 171 4.29 -8.79 9.14
C GLY A 171 3.99 -8.40 10.59
N ASP A 172 5.01 -8.06 11.36
CA ASP A 172 4.80 -7.46 12.68
C ASP A 172 4.34 -6.02 12.52
N ILE A 173 3.40 -5.61 13.34
CA ILE A 173 2.91 -4.24 13.41
C ILE A 173 3.31 -3.64 14.75
N LEU A 174 3.89 -2.45 14.68
CA LEU A 174 4.09 -1.58 15.82
C LEU A 174 3.13 -0.40 15.71
N TYR A 175 2.29 -0.23 16.71
CA TYR A 175 1.43 0.93 16.90
C TYR A 175 2.05 1.83 17.96
N TYR A 176 2.47 3.02 17.59
CA TYR A 176 3.17 3.98 18.46
C TYR A 176 2.34 5.24 18.62
N SER A 177 2.19 5.70 19.85
CA SER A 177 1.50 6.94 20.20
C SER A 177 2.50 8.11 20.26
N LEU A 178 2.25 9.15 19.47
CA LEU A 178 3.06 10.37 19.48
C LEU A 178 2.88 11.24 20.73
N SER A 179 1.75 11.07 21.48
CA SER A 179 1.45 11.92 22.64
C SER A 179 2.24 11.54 23.89
N ASP A 180 2.43 10.24 24.10
CA ASP A 180 3.01 9.70 25.33
C ASP A 180 4.18 8.73 25.11
N GLY A 181 4.51 8.44 23.84
CA GLY A 181 5.61 7.54 23.48
C GLY A 181 5.33 6.07 23.79
N THR A 182 4.11 5.71 24.14
CA THR A 182 3.74 4.31 24.35
C THR A 182 3.60 3.56 23.04
N TYR A 183 3.83 2.25 23.05
CA TYR A 183 3.66 1.42 21.87
C TYR A 183 3.09 0.04 22.20
N GLN A 184 2.48 -0.57 21.18
CA GLN A 184 2.00 -1.93 21.19
C GLN A 184 2.49 -2.65 19.94
N CYS A 185 2.84 -3.93 20.10
CA CYS A 185 3.24 -4.79 18.98
C CYS A 185 2.26 -5.94 18.84
N PHE A 186 1.89 -6.27 17.63
CA PHE A 186 1.07 -7.42 17.30
C PHE A 186 1.43 -7.95 15.91
N HIS A 187 0.98 -9.16 15.58
CA HIS A 187 1.29 -9.79 14.30
C HIS A 187 0.11 -9.70 13.35
N LEU A 188 0.38 -9.42 12.07
CA LEU A 188 -0.64 -9.43 11.01
C LEU A 188 -1.19 -10.85 10.75
N TYR A 189 -0.34 -11.86 10.96
CA TYR A 189 -0.65 -13.26 10.64
C TYR A 189 0.11 -14.19 11.58
N GLU A 190 -0.35 -15.46 11.70
CA GLU A 190 0.54 -16.51 12.17
C GLU A 190 1.84 -16.44 11.35
N ARG A 191 2.98 -16.44 12.02
CA ARG A 191 4.32 -16.22 11.43
C ARG A 191 4.46 -16.95 10.11
N MET A 192 4.38 -16.21 9.04
CA MET A 192 4.69 -16.72 7.72
C MET A 192 6.18 -16.48 7.48
N ASN A 193 6.92 -17.56 7.29
CA ASN A 193 8.34 -17.50 6.91
C ASN A 193 8.55 -17.04 5.46
N ALA A 194 7.57 -16.36 4.87
CA ALA A 194 7.59 -15.97 3.47
C ALA A 194 7.57 -14.45 3.32
N PHE A 195 8.61 -13.95 2.74
CA PHE A 195 8.72 -12.56 2.34
C PHE A 195 8.04 -12.33 0.98
N PHE A 196 6.99 -11.53 0.96
CA PHE A 196 6.40 -11.03 -0.27
C PHE A 196 6.56 -9.51 -0.29
N PRO A 197 7.45 -8.96 -1.14
CA PRO A 197 7.70 -7.52 -1.23
C PRO A 197 6.55 -6.82 -1.97
N ILE A 198 5.34 -6.88 -1.41
CA ILE A 198 4.14 -6.33 -2.02
C ILE A 198 3.51 -5.36 -1.03
N LYS A 199 3.31 -4.13 -1.47
CA LYS A 199 2.60 -3.11 -0.71
C LYS A 199 1.13 -3.51 -0.59
N ARG A 200 0.74 -4.03 0.58
CA ARG A 200 -0.62 -4.47 0.88
C ARG A 200 -1.40 -3.52 1.75
N THR A 201 -0.78 -2.44 2.10
CA THR A 201 -1.35 -1.44 2.98
C THR A 201 -1.81 -0.24 2.17
N SER A 202 -3.01 0.21 2.43
CA SER A 202 -3.60 1.40 1.84
C SER A 202 -4.25 2.26 2.91
N ILE A 203 -4.54 3.50 2.56
CA ILE A 203 -5.16 4.45 3.47
C ILE A 203 -6.53 4.82 2.90
N TYR A 204 -7.55 4.79 3.76
CA TYR A 204 -8.89 5.24 3.44
C TYR A 204 -9.55 5.87 4.67
N ASN A 205 -10.07 7.10 4.53
CA ASN A 205 -10.74 7.84 5.62
C ASN A 205 -9.99 7.76 6.94
N ASP A 206 -8.73 8.18 6.94
CA ASP A 206 -7.82 8.15 8.11
C ASP A 206 -7.58 6.76 8.73
N SER A 207 -8.08 5.72 8.08
CA SER A 207 -7.85 4.34 8.49
C SER A 207 -6.76 3.70 7.64
N ILE A 208 -5.90 2.93 8.30
CA ILE A 208 -4.91 2.11 7.63
C ILE A 208 -5.51 0.74 7.43
N MET A 209 -5.62 0.35 6.16
CA MET A 209 -6.22 -0.89 5.71
C MET A 209 -5.13 -1.82 5.21
N ASN A 210 -5.22 -3.08 5.56
CA ASN A 210 -4.31 -4.11 5.08
C ASN A 210 -5.10 -5.26 4.45
N VAL A 211 -4.69 -5.71 3.27
CA VAL A 211 -5.26 -6.89 2.63
C VAL A 211 -4.54 -8.14 3.12
N SER A 212 -5.30 -9.12 3.59
CA SER A 212 -4.77 -10.45 3.89
C SER A 212 -4.20 -11.12 2.63
N LEU A 213 -3.13 -11.88 2.82
CA LEU A 213 -2.43 -12.53 1.69
C LEU A 213 -3.30 -13.49 0.91
N PHE A 214 -4.19 -14.22 1.59
CA PHE A 214 -4.73 -15.44 1.00
C PHE A 214 -6.25 -15.57 1.12
N ASP A 215 -6.85 -14.99 2.15
CA ASP A 215 -8.28 -15.12 2.44
C ASP A 215 -9.12 -13.96 1.89
N ASN A 216 -8.47 -13.03 1.17
CA ASN A 216 -9.10 -11.85 0.57
C ASN A 216 -9.76 -10.90 1.58
N GLN A 217 -9.49 -11.07 2.87
CA GLN A 217 -10.00 -10.24 3.94
C GLN A 217 -9.26 -8.92 4.00
N ILE A 218 -9.98 -7.82 4.16
CA ILE A 218 -9.42 -6.50 4.42
C ILE A 218 -9.58 -6.19 5.90
N TYR A 219 -8.47 -5.90 6.54
CA TYR A 219 -8.42 -5.53 7.94
C TYR A 219 -8.15 -4.04 8.11
N LYS A 220 -8.77 -3.43 9.09
CA LYS A 220 -8.40 -2.14 9.61
C LYS A 220 -7.36 -2.35 10.73
N ILE A 221 -6.24 -1.64 10.66
CA ILE A 221 -5.24 -1.64 11.72
C ILE A 221 -5.64 -0.63 12.77
N THR A 222 -5.77 -1.06 14.02
CA THR A 222 -6.12 -0.23 15.17
C THR A 222 -5.15 -0.46 16.32
N GLN A 223 -5.29 0.32 17.37
CA GLN A 223 -4.49 0.13 18.59
C GLN A 223 -4.77 -1.23 19.26
N GLU A 224 -6.00 -1.74 19.15
CA GLU A 224 -6.40 -3.02 19.75
C GLU A 224 -6.03 -4.22 18.86
N GLY A 225 -5.49 -4.00 17.67
CA GLY A 225 -5.11 -5.03 16.70
C GLY A 225 -5.82 -4.89 15.35
N LEU A 226 -5.98 -6.02 14.67
CA LEU A 226 -6.62 -6.11 13.37
C LEU A 226 -8.11 -6.32 13.53
N ILE A 227 -8.91 -5.41 12.96
CA ILE A 227 -10.37 -5.53 12.93
C ILE A 227 -10.80 -5.85 11.51
N PRO A 228 -11.50 -7.00 11.26
CA PRO A 228 -12.08 -7.31 9.96
C PRO A 228 -13.01 -6.18 9.51
N SER A 229 -12.86 -5.73 8.27
CA SER A 229 -13.64 -4.63 7.70
C SER A 229 -14.60 -5.12 6.62
N TRP A 230 -14.06 -5.79 5.61
CA TRP A 230 -14.82 -6.37 4.51
C TRP A 230 -13.93 -7.36 3.74
N SER A 231 -14.52 -8.18 2.85
CA SER A 231 -13.77 -9.17 2.09
C SER A 231 -14.18 -9.21 0.62
N TRP A 232 -13.23 -9.62 -0.24
CA TRP A 232 -13.51 -10.03 -1.61
C TRP A 232 -13.96 -11.48 -1.63
N ASP A 233 -14.99 -11.78 -2.42
CA ASP A 233 -15.46 -13.12 -2.70
C ASP A 233 -15.42 -13.37 -4.21
N PHE A 234 -14.47 -14.16 -4.65
CA PHE A 234 -14.29 -14.52 -6.07
C PHE A 234 -14.98 -15.85 -6.42
N LYS A 235 -16.01 -16.22 -5.69
CA LYS A 235 -16.79 -17.47 -5.87
C LYS A 235 -15.85 -18.70 -5.85
N ASP A 236 -15.98 -19.58 -6.85
CA ASP A 236 -15.14 -20.78 -7.01
C ASP A 236 -13.65 -20.47 -7.22
N ASN A 237 -13.29 -19.21 -7.45
CA ASN A 237 -11.94 -18.76 -7.64
C ASN A 237 -11.25 -18.28 -6.34
N ASN A 238 -11.93 -18.36 -5.21
CA ASN A 238 -11.28 -18.19 -3.92
C ASN A 238 -10.20 -19.26 -3.69
N ASN A 239 -9.11 -18.88 -3.02
CA ASN A 239 -8.10 -19.85 -2.62
C ASN A 239 -8.65 -20.74 -1.49
N SER A 240 -8.39 -22.05 -1.55
CA SER A 240 -8.80 -22.94 -0.47
C SER A 240 -7.82 -22.85 0.71
N GLU A 241 -8.34 -22.97 1.92
CA GLU A 241 -7.52 -22.98 3.14
C GLU A 241 -6.42 -24.06 3.10
N GLN A 242 -6.74 -25.23 2.55
CA GLN A 242 -5.80 -26.32 2.38
C GLN A 242 -4.63 -25.92 1.46
N ASN A 243 -4.91 -25.22 0.34
CA ASN A 243 -3.88 -24.76 -0.58
C ASN A 243 -3.02 -23.68 0.06
N ILE A 244 -3.63 -22.78 0.82
CA ILE A 244 -2.93 -21.74 1.57
C ILE A 244 -1.98 -22.38 2.59
N LYS A 245 -2.46 -23.30 3.43
CA LYS A 245 -1.62 -24.03 4.41
C LYS A 245 -0.48 -24.78 3.76
N LYS A 246 -0.74 -25.47 2.63
CA LYS A 246 0.28 -26.20 1.88
C LYS A 246 1.35 -25.25 1.31
N LEU A 247 0.96 -24.08 0.86
CA LEU A 247 1.87 -23.07 0.36
C LEU A 247 2.73 -22.50 1.48
N THR A 248 2.12 -22.04 2.57
CA THR A 248 2.82 -21.41 3.70
C THR A 248 3.82 -22.35 4.38
N SER A 249 3.53 -23.66 4.38
CA SER A 249 4.49 -24.68 4.90
C SER A 249 5.69 -24.92 3.98
N ARG A 250 5.62 -24.55 2.70
CA ARG A 250 6.68 -24.79 1.69
C ARG A 250 7.55 -23.59 1.40
N ILE A 251 7.03 -22.39 1.66
CA ILE A 251 7.78 -21.17 1.41
C ILE A 251 8.80 -21.01 2.54
N THR A 252 10.03 -21.38 2.26
CA THR A 252 11.19 -20.97 3.05
C THR A 252 11.73 -19.69 2.41
N TYR A 253 11.94 -18.68 3.25
CA TYR A 253 12.51 -17.42 2.78
C TYR A 253 13.85 -17.65 2.08
N ASN A 254 13.89 -17.34 0.80
CA ASN A 254 15.12 -17.21 0.04
C ASN A 254 15.17 -15.80 -0.57
N PRO A 255 15.99 -14.89 -0.03
CA PRO A 255 16.07 -13.50 -0.51
C PRO A 255 16.52 -13.36 -1.96
N ASN A 256 17.12 -14.43 -2.53
CA ASN A 256 17.59 -14.45 -3.91
C ASN A 256 16.56 -15.04 -4.89
N ASP A 257 15.46 -15.60 -4.39
CA ASP A 257 14.44 -16.21 -5.23
C ASP A 257 13.32 -15.22 -5.53
N LYS A 258 13.46 -14.50 -6.64
CA LYS A 258 12.45 -13.55 -7.14
C LYS A 258 11.28 -14.21 -7.86
N SER A 259 11.32 -15.52 -8.07
CA SER A 259 10.32 -16.28 -8.84
C SER A 259 9.12 -16.74 -8.01
N VAL A 260 9.18 -16.60 -6.70
CA VAL A 260 8.30 -17.27 -5.74
C VAL A 260 6.80 -17.07 -6.03
N LEU A 261 6.37 -15.89 -6.45
CA LEU A 261 4.94 -15.64 -6.73
C LEU A 261 4.48 -16.24 -8.05
N THR A 262 5.26 -16.07 -9.11
CA THR A 262 4.89 -16.57 -10.46
C THR A 262 4.78 -18.07 -10.50
N ASP A 263 5.46 -18.79 -9.59
CA ASP A 263 5.40 -20.25 -9.52
C ASP A 263 4.19 -20.76 -8.74
N TYR A 264 3.52 -19.91 -7.96
CA TYR A 264 2.43 -20.32 -7.08
C TYR A 264 1.05 -19.84 -7.53
N VAL A 265 0.96 -18.83 -8.38
CA VAL A 265 -0.32 -18.25 -8.82
C VAL A 265 -0.59 -18.60 -10.28
N GLY A 266 -1.80 -19.07 -10.58
CA GLY A 266 -2.27 -19.30 -11.94
C GLY A 266 -2.91 -20.67 -12.17
N LYS A 267 -3.24 -20.95 -13.44
CA LYS A 267 -3.89 -22.21 -13.85
C LYS A 267 -2.99 -23.42 -13.54
N GLY A 268 -3.52 -24.36 -12.76
CA GLY A 268 -2.76 -25.55 -12.35
C GLY A 268 -1.80 -25.35 -11.19
N LYS A 269 -1.72 -24.13 -10.63
CA LYS A 269 -0.89 -23.78 -9.50
C LYS A 269 -1.68 -23.81 -8.18
N PRO A 270 -1.00 -23.78 -7.01
CA PRO A 270 -1.65 -23.85 -5.70
C PRO A 270 -2.67 -22.71 -5.45
N LEU A 271 -2.35 -21.50 -5.90
CA LEU A 271 -3.23 -20.34 -5.78
C LEU A 271 -3.90 -20.05 -7.11
N LYS A 272 -5.21 -19.89 -7.09
CA LYS A 272 -6.01 -19.49 -8.26
C LYS A 272 -5.83 -18.02 -8.58
N GLN A 273 -5.72 -17.19 -7.56
CA GLN A 273 -5.60 -15.74 -7.65
C GLN A 273 -4.73 -15.19 -6.52
N PHE A 274 -4.23 -13.97 -6.72
CA PHE A 274 -3.45 -13.25 -5.73
C PHE A 274 -3.67 -11.74 -5.85
N ILE A 275 -4.06 -11.08 -4.76
CA ILE A 275 -4.25 -9.63 -4.72
C ILE A 275 -2.91 -8.97 -4.39
N TYR A 276 -2.38 -8.19 -5.33
CA TYR A 276 -1.17 -7.37 -5.11
C TYR A 276 -1.47 -6.14 -4.27
N THR A 277 -2.57 -5.46 -4.59
CA THR A 277 -2.98 -4.23 -3.92
C THR A 277 -4.49 -4.22 -3.81
N SER A 278 -5.00 -3.91 -2.63
CA SER A 278 -6.39 -3.55 -2.45
C SER A 278 -6.44 -2.16 -1.83
N CYS A 279 -7.25 -1.29 -2.42
CA CYS A 279 -7.45 0.05 -1.93
C CYS A 279 -8.92 0.45 -2.01
N GLU A 280 -9.28 1.49 -1.29
CA GLU A 280 -10.63 2.02 -1.24
C GLU A 280 -10.59 3.52 -1.50
N SER A 281 -11.48 4.00 -2.36
CA SER A 281 -11.75 5.41 -2.62
C SER A 281 -13.14 5.78 -2.08
N ASN A 282 -13.53 7.03 -2.21
CA ASN A 282 -14.88 7.45 -1.84
C ASN A 282 -15.94 6.62 -2.55
N ARG A 283 -15.75 6.32 -3.82
CA ARG A 283 -16.70 5.59 -4.67
C ARG A 283 -16.36 4.11 -4.85
N PHE A 284 -15.09 3.76 -5.00
CA PHE A 284 -14.69 2.42 -5.41
C PHE A 284 -14.00 1.64 -4.30
N LYS A 285 -14.20 0.33 -4.30
CA LYS A 285 -13.28 -0.66 -3.75
C LYS A 285 -12.55 -1.31 -4.90
N ILE A 286 -11.22 -1.44 -4.78
CA ILE A 286 -10.34 -1.77 -5.90
C ILE A 286 -9.43 -2.92 -5.49
N ALA A 287 -9.27 -3.91 -6.38
CA ALA A 287 -8.22 -4.91 -6.29
C ALA A 287 -7.41 -4.95 -7.59
N LEU A 288 -6.11 -4.85 -7.46
CA LEU A 288 -5.14 -5.11 -8.52
C LEU A 288 -4.56 -6.48 -8.24
N MET A 289 -4.78 -7.45 -9.14
CA MET A 289 -4.56 -8.85 -8.83
C MET A 289 -4.03 -9.65 -10.03
N GLU A 290 -3.47 -10.81 -9.74
CA GLU A 290 -3.17 -11.83 -10.72
C GLU A 290 -4.24 -12.92 -10.67
N TYR A 291 -4.70 -13.33 -11.83
CA TYR A 291 -5.61 -14.44 -12.02
C TYR A 291 -5.33 -15.13 -13.36
N ASN A 292 -5.16 -16.46 -13.34
CA ASN A 292 -4.88 -17.26 -14.53
C ASN A 292 -3.74 -16.69 -15.42
N ASN A 293 -2.59 -16.35 -14.79
CA ASN A 293 -1.41 -15.76 -15.43
C ASN A 293 -1.69 -14.42 -16.14
N SER A 294 -2.68 -13.68 -15.68
CA SER A 294 -3.03 -12.38 -16.21
C SER A 294 -3.26 -11.38 -15.08
N PHE A 295 -2.75 -10.17 -15.25
CA PHE A 295 -3.09 -9.06 -14.36
C PHE A 295 -4.52 -8.60 -14.62
N LEU A 296 -5.28 -8.48 -13.55
CA LEU A 296 -6.66 -8.00 -13.56
C LEU A 296 -6.83 -6.78 -12.68
N HIS A 297 -7.71 -5.91 -13.13
CA HIS A 297 -8.25 -4.80 -12.37
C HIS A 297 -9.69 -5.14 -12.00
N VAL A 298 -9.99 -5.06 -10.71
CA VAL A 298 -11.34 -5.25 -10.17
C VAL A 298 -11.74 -3.94 -9.51
N PHE A 299 -12.83 -3.34 -9.96
CA PHE A 299 -13.43 -2.17 -9.35
C PHE A 299 -14.87 -2.46 -8.97
N HIS A 300 -15.22 -2.21 -7.73
CA HIS A 300 -16.59 -2.29 -7.22
C HIS A 300 -17.08 -0.87 -6.90
N ASP A 301 -18.10 -0.39 -7.62
CA ASP A 301 -18.76 0.89 -7.35
C ASP A 301 -19.69 0.73 -6.16
N LYS A 302 -19.38 1.37 -5.05
CA LYS A 302 -20.16 1.30 -3.81
C LYS A 302 -21.54 1.95 -3.93
N MET A 303 -21.70 2.88 -4.85
CA MET A 303 -22.96 3.62 -5.07
C MET A 303 -23.89 2.90 -6.06
N LYS A 304 -23.32 2.41 -7.16
CA LYS A 304 -24.09 1.77 -8.24
C LYS A 304 -24.19 0.26 -8.10
N HIS A 305 -23.43 -0.35 -7.15
CA HIS A 305 -23.27 -1.79 -6.98
C HIS A 305 -22.89 -2.50 -8.29
N LYS A 306 -22.09 -1.83 -9.11
CA LYS A 306 -21.58 -2.33 -10.39
C LYS A 306 -20.13 -2.75 -10.23
N ASN A 307 -19.77 -3.87 -10.89
CA ASN A 307 -18.41 -4.38 -10.92
C ASN A 307 -17.80 -4.16 -12.31
N TRP A 308 -16.51 -3.86 -12.33
CA TRP A 308 -15.68 -3.88 -13.53
C TRP A 308 -14.53 -4.84 -13.31
N VAL A 309 -14.35 -5.77 -14.24
CA VAL A 309 -13.26 -6.74 -14.26
C VAL A 309 -12.61 -6.69 -15.63
N PHE A 310 -11.38 -6.18 -15.71
CA PHE A 310 -10.71 -5.97 -16.99
C PHE A 310 -9.20 -6.19 -16.87
N LYS A 311 -8.53 -6.45 -18.00
CA LYS A 311 -7.07 -6.51 -18.10
C LYS A 311 -6.47 -5.14 -18.42
N ARG A 312 -7.10 -4.41 -19.32
CA ARG A 312 -6.77 -3.06 -19.77
C ARG A 312 -8.05 -2.29 -20.05
N THR A 313 -8.01 -0.99 -19.94
CA THR A 313 -9.11 -0.13 -20.41
C THR A 313 -9.16 -0.11 -21.94
N LYS A 314 -10.21 0.46 -22.52
CA LYS A 314 -10.35 0.69 -23.97
C LYS A 314 -9.17 1.46 -24.55
N GLU A 315 -8.69 2.44 -23.80
CA GLU A 315 -7.55 3.29 -24.12
C GLU A 315 -6.20 2.61 -23.82
N ASN A 316 -6.23 1.28 -23.53
CA ASN A 316 -5.07 0.44 -23.27
C ASN A 316 -4.32 0.76 -21.96
N THR A 317 -4.94 1.47 -21.02
CA THR A 317 -4.35 1.82 -19.71
C THR A 317 -4.40 0.65 -18.72
N ILE A 318 -3.37 0.52 -17.89
CA ILE A 318 -3.31 -0.38 -16.73
C ILE A 318 -2.90 0.41 -15.48
N PHE A 319 -3.42 0.01 -14.30
CA PHE A 319 -3.14 0.68 -13.03
C PHE A 319 -2.15 -0.08 -12.13
N HIS A 320 -1.72 -1.28 -12.51
CA HIS A 320 -0.76 -2.08 -11.71
C HIS A 320 0.59 -1.40 -11.49
N THR A 321 0.95 -0.49 -12.38
CA THR A 321 2.20 0.26 -12.32
C THR A 321 2.05 1.61 -11.63
N CYS A 322 0.84 1.95 -11.24
CA CYS A 322 0.53 3.21 -10.57
C CYS A 322 0.60 3.05 -9.05
N THR A 323 0.99 4.12 -8.37
CA THR A 323 0.82 4.24 -6.93
C THR A 323 -0.56 4.81 -6.63
N TYR A 324 -1.30 4.23 -5.68
CA TYR A 324 -2.57 4.77 -5.23
C TYR A 324 -2.40 5.57 -3.96
N THR A 325 -2.90 6.79 -3.93
CA THR A 325 -2.92 7.67 -2.76
C THR A 325 -3.98 8.76 -2.96
N ASP A 326 -4.68 9.16 -1.89
CA ASP A 326 -5.61 10.28 -1.86
C ASP A 326 -6.59 10.29 -3.06
N ASN A 327 -7.36 9.20 -3.23
CA ASN A 327 -8.34 9.01 -4.32
C ASN A 327 -7.78 9.16 -5.74
N THR A 328 -6.46 8.94 -5.91
CA THR A 328 -5.74 9.18 -7.16
C THR A 328 -4.78 8.03 -7.46
N PHE A 329 -4.78 7.53 -8.69
CA PHE A 329 -3.67 6.73 -9.20
C PHE A 329 -2.61 7.65 -9.80
N ILE A 330 -1.37 7.45 -9.39
CA ILE A 330 -0.22 8.23 -9.83
C ILE A 330 0.66 7.36 -10.73
N TYR A 331 0.85 7.80 -11.94
CA TYR A 331 1.81 7.24 -12.89
C TYR A 331 2.93 8.25 -13.15
N TYR A 332 4.15 7.76 -13.37
CA TYR A 332 5.27 8.57 -13.80
C TYR A 332 6.21 7.77 -14.70
N ASP A 333 6.74 8.43 -15.72
CA ASP A 333 7.77 7.87 -16.58
C ASP A 333 9.15 8.13 -15.98
N GLN A 334 9.98 7.08 -15.98
CA GLN A 334 11.41 7.21 -15.64
C GLN A 334 12.24 6.64 -16.77
N PRO A 335 13.29 7.36 -17.23
CA PRO A 335 14.11 6.95 -18.38
C PRO A 335 14.79 5.58 -18.19
N PHE A 336 15.08 5.20 -16.95
CA PHE A 336 15.87 4.01 -16.62
C PHE A 336 15.09 2.81 -16.05
N THR A 337 13.80 2.92 -15.82
CA THR A 337 12.98 1.80 -15.36
C THR A 337 12.58 0.91 -16.55
N ARG A 338 13.52 0.09 -17.03
CA ARG A 338 13.22 -1.04 -17.90
C ARG A 338 12.48 -2.09 -17.09
N GLY A 339 11.21 -2.29 -17.35
CA GLY A 339 10.41 -3.32 -16.68
C GLY A 339 8.92 -3.00 -16.69
N TRP A 340 8.19 -3.55 -15.74
CA TRP A 340 6.74 -3.52 -15.59
C TRP A 340 6.08 -2.12 -15.62
N ARG A 341 6.83 -1.05 -15.26
CA ARG A 341 6.32 0.33 -15.23
C ARG A 341 6.04 0.90 -16.62
N ASN A 342 6.69 0.39 -17.67
CA ASN A 342 6.44 0.83 -19.06
C ASN A 342 5.16 0.24 -19.67
N LEU A 343 4.36 -0.49 -18.90
CA LEU A 343 3.14 -1.13 -19.39
C LEU A 343 1.92 -0.22 -19.40
N THR A 344 1.96 0.92 -18.67
CA THR A 344 0.86 1.90 -18.73
C THR A 344 0.95 2.65 -20.04
N CYS A 345 -0.01 2.43 -20.93
CA CYS A 345 -0.07 3.16 -22.19
C CYS A 345 -0.74 4.50 -21.94
N ILE A 346 0.01 5.57 -22.18
CA ILE A 346 -0.50 6.95 -22.18
C ILE A 346 -0.64 7.36 -23.63
N THR A 347 -1.86 7.64 -24.06
CA THR A 347 -2.21 7.93 -25.44
C THR A 347 -2.79 9.35 -25.58
N GLU A 348 -2.84 9.84 -26.81
CA GLU A 348 -3.49 11.10 -27.13
C GLU A 348 -4.98 11.07 -26.74
N GLU A 349 -5.64 9.93 -26.88
CA GLU A 349 -7.04 9.75 -26.46
C GLU A 349 -7.25 10.04 -24.96
N ILE A 350 -6.26 9.69 -24.12
CA ILE A 350 -6.32 9.91 -22.68
C ILE A 350 -6.01 11.36 -22.32
N LEU A 351 -5.01 11.96 -22.94
CA LEU A 351 -4.48 13.26 -22.56
C LEU A 351 -4.99 14.44 -23.40
N GLY A 352 -5.56 14.16 -24.58
CA GLY A 352 -6.00 15.22 -25.51
C GLY A 352 -4.86 16.17 -25.85
N ASP A 353 -5.13 17.46 -25.79
CA ASP A 353 -4.14 18.51 -26.10
C ASP A 353 -2.86 18.47 -25.28
N LYS A 354 -2.90 17.83 -24.10
CA LYS A 354 -1.74 17.68 -23.21
C LYS A 354 -0.77 16.58 -23.66
N TYR A 355 -1.15 15.78 -24.64
CA TYR A 355 -0.32 14.67 -25.11
C TYR A 355 1.02 15.12 -25.70
N ASN A 356 1.00 16.20 -26.46
CA ASN A 356 2.22 16.79 -27.03
C ASN A 356 3.17 17.31 -25.94
N VAL A 357 2.64 17.93 -24.89
CA VAL A 357 3.44 18.37 -23.73
C VAL A 357 4.08 17.17 -23.05
N TYR A 358 3.32 16.13 -22.79
CA TYR A 358 3.81 14.90 -22.17
C TYR A 358 4.91 14.24 -23.01
N THR A 359 4.71 14.06 -24.32
CA THR A 359 5.68 13.38 -25.20
C THR A 359 6.98 14.16 -25.37
N ASN A 360 6.92 15.48 -25.43
CA ASN A 360 8.10 16.31 -25.51
C ASN A 360 8.96 16.19 -24.23
N LEU A 361 8.35 16.26 -23.07
CA LEU A 361 9.04 16.14 -21.79
C LEU A 361 9.57 14.71 -21.53
N LYS A 362 8.83 13.69 -21.93
CA LYS A 362 9.25 12.29 -21.81
C LYS A 362 10.55 12.01 -22.60
N ASN A 363 10.74 12.69 -23.70
CA ASN A 363 11.90 12.53 -24.60
C ASN A 363 13.08 13.45 -24.21
N ASP A 364 12.90 14.34 -23.25
CA ASP A 364 13.94 15.20 -22.72
C ASP A 364 14.63 14.53 -21.52
N SER A 365 15.87 14.06 -21.73
CA SER A 365 16.68 13.39 -20.71
C SER A 365 17.11 14.31 -19.56
N ASP A 366 17.07 15.60 -19.75
CA ASP A 366 17.53 16.60 -18.80
C ASP A 366 16.38 17.15 -17.93
N SER A 367 15.15 16.76 -18.25
CA SER A 367 13.96 17.13 -17.50
C SER A 367 13.59 16.15 -16.41
N ASN A 368 13.00 16.66 -15.32
CA ASN A 368 12.36 15.84 -14.30
C ASN A 368 11.23 14.99 -14.89
N PRO A 369 10.92 13.85 -14.27
CA PRO A 369 9.80 13.01 -14.70
C PRO A 369 8.49 13.78 -14.76
N THR A 370 7.69 13.47 -15.77
CA THR A 370 6.30 13.93 -15.83
C THR A 370 5.40 12.97 -15.05
N VAL A 371 4.63 13.52 -14.13
CA VAL A 371 3.66 12.78 -13.33
C VAL A 371 2.28 12.88 -13.96
N ILE A 372 1.54 11.76 -14.01
CA ILE A 372 0.17 11.73 -14.48
C ILE A 372 -0.73 11.28 -13.32
N LEU A 373 -1.72 12.07 -13.02
CA LEU A 373 -2.68 11.87 -11.96
C LEU A 373 -4.03 11.46 -12.56
N PHE A 374 -4.46 10.23 -12.25
CA PHE A 374 -5.79 9.73 -12.58
C PHE A 374 -6.69 9.93 -11.35
N HIS A 375 -7.47 10.99 -11.34
CA HIS A 375 -8.39 11.28 -10.24
C HIS A 375 -9.63 10.40 -10.38
N LEU A 376 -9.86 9.52 -9.41
CA LEU A 376 -11.00 8.62 -9.42
C LEU A 376 -12.30 9.40 -9.19
N LYS A 377 -13.38 8.92 -9.78
CA LYS A 377 -14.74 9.42 -9.53
C LYS A 377 -15.10 9.35 -8.06
N GLU A 378 -15.79 10.39 -7.60
CA GLU A 378 -16.35 10.50 -6.26
C GLU A 378 -17.86 10.17 -6.21
#